data_49105f988b72debb2c5544a6454dc3cf
#
_entry.id   49105f988b72debb2c5544a6454dc3cf
#
_cell.length_a   1.000
_cell.length_b   1.000
_cell.length_c   1.000
_cell.angle_alpha   90.00
_cell.angle_beta   90.00
_cell.angle_gamma   90.00
#
_symmetry.space_group_name_H-M   'P 1'
#
loop_
_entity.id
_entity.type
_entity.pdbx_description
1 polymer ?
#
loop_
_entity_poly.entity_id
_entity_poly.type
_entity_poly.pdbx_seq_one_letter_code
_entity_poly.pdbx_strand_id
1 'polypeptide(L)'
;LPAYFHFLRALRERGRDVVSCSHIGRALQLDPTQVRKDLAATGIVGRPKVGYNLHELLDAIVTFLGWNNHKDAFLIGVGHMGSALLGYEQIANCGINILAAFDSDPAKVGTEVHGKRVFDMEKLTDLAWRMNVHVGIITVPAPAAQSVADLLVDSGIKAIWNFAPATLKVPEGIIVQNEDFYPGLAVLSNRIAALSDHAGSLSGRLAQALDSE
;
A
#
# COMPACT_ATOMS: atom_id res chain seq x y z
N LEU A 1 11.68 -3.04 0.91
CA LEU A 1 11.79 -2.49 2.28
C LEU A 1 10.46 -2.46 3.04
N PRO A 2 9.27 -2.14 2.44
CA PRO A 2 8.00 -2.18 3.19
C PRO A 2 7.71 -3.54 3.84
N ALA A 3 7.94 -4.65 3.13
CA ALA A 3 7.77 -5.99 3.70
C ALA A 3 8.71 -6.23 4.90
N TYR A 4 9.95 -5.70 4.86
CA TYR A 4 10.86 -5.77 5.98
C TYR A 4 10.33 -5.01 7.19
N PHE A 5 9.80 -3.80 6.98
CA PHE A 5 9.23 -2.99 8.06
C PHE A 5 8.13 -3.72 8.83
N HIS A 6 7.17 -4.34 8.15
CA HIS A 6 6.10 -5.09 8.80
C HIS A 6 6.62 -6.27 9.61
N PHE A 7 7.55 -7.04 9.05
CA PHE A 7 8.18 -8.16 9.74
C PHE A 7 8.98 -7.70 10.98
N LEU A 8 9.79 -6.66 10.84
CA LEU A 8 10.63 -6.13 11.90
C LEU A 8 9.78 -5.52 13.04
N ARG A 9 8.68 -4.84 12.70
CA ARG A 9 7.74 -4.32 13.69
C ARG A 9 7.13 -5.44 14.54
N ALA A 10 6.71 -6.53 13.91
CA ALA A 10 6.19 -7.69 14.63
C ALA A 10 7.25 -8.36 15.52
N LEU A 11 8.53 -8.34 15.13
CA LEU A 11 9.63 -8.82 16.00
C LEU A 11 9.83 -7.92 17.23
N ARG A 12 9.75 -6.60 17.05
CA ARG A 12 9.85 -5.63 18.16
C ARG A 12 8.72 -5.79 19.16
N GLU A 13 7.50 -5.99 18.70
CA GLU A 13 6.32 -6.24 19.53
C GLU A 13 6.47 -7.53 20.38
N ARG A 14 7.29 -8.49 19.89
CA ARG A 14 7.66 -9.72 20.62
C ARG A 14 8.90 -9.56 21.52
N GLY A 15 9.36 -8.33 21.76
CA GLY A 15 10.49 -8.03 22.65
C GLY A 15 11.86 -8.39 22.09
N ARG A 16 12.03 -8.46 20.77
CA ARG A 16 13.34 -8.64 20.14
C ARG A 16 14.04 -7.29 19.97
N ASP A 17 15.35 -7.25 20.26
CA ASP A 17 16.18 -6.03 20.14
C ASP A 17 17.10 -6.06 18.93
N VAL A 18 17.45 -7.25 18.45
CA VAL A 18 18.40 -7.43 17.34
C VAL A 18 17.88 -8.41 16.29
N VAL A 19 18.30 -8.20 15.03
CA VAL A 19 17.97 -9.05 13.90
C VAL A 19 19.15 -9.20 12.96
N SER A 20 19.30 -10.39 12.33
CA SER A 20 20.31 -10.65 11.29
C SER A 20 19.69 -10.70 9.90
N CYS A 21 20.48 -10.43 8.84
CA CYS A 21 20.03 -10.62 7.46
C CYS A 21 19.58 -12.04 7.18
N SER A 22 20.21 -13.05 7.78
CA SER A 22 19.81 -14.45 7.63
C SER A 22 18.44 -14.73 8.26
N HIS A 23 18.11 -14.06 9.39
CA HIS A 23 16.80 -14.19 10.00
C HIS A 23 15.71 -13.56 9.12
N ILE A 24 15.95 -12.33 8.62
CA ILE A 24 15.03 -11.64 7.70
C ILE A 24 14.84 -12.46 6.43
N GLY A 25 15.95 -12.90 5.80
CA GLY A 25 15.91 -13.69 4.56
C GLY A 25 15.11 -14.97 4.71
N ARG A 26 15.31 -15.71 5.79
CA ARG A 26 14.55 -16.94 6.06
C ARG A 26 13.04 -16.65 6.24
N ALA A 27 12.69 -15.62 6.98
CA ALA A 27 11.29 -15.27 7.26
C ALA A 27 10.55 -14.78 6.01
N LEU A 28 11.22 -14.03 5.14
CA LEU A 28 10.63 -13.45 3.93
C LEU A 28 10.95 -14.22 2.66
N GLN A 29 11.62 -15.39 2.76
CA GLN A 29 12.06 -16.23 1.64
C GLN A 29 12.92 -15.45 0.63
N LEU A 30 13.88 -14.65 1.15
CA LEU A 30 14.82 -13.85 0.38
C LEU A 30 16.26 -14.31 0.63
N ASP A 31 17.14 -14.07 -0.34
CA ASP A 31 18.57 -14.29 -0.16
C ASP A 31 19.15 -13.32 0.88
N PRO A 32 19.90 -13.79 1.90
CA PRO A 32 20.50 -12.91 2.91
C PRO A 32 21.44 -11.85 2.35
N THR A 33 22.07 -12.11 1.19
CA THR A 33 22.94 -11.14 0.50
C THR A 33 22.10 -10.02 -0.10
N GLN A 34 20.94 -10.35 -0.66
CA GLN A 34 19.99 -9.35 -1.15
C GLN A 34 19.47 -8.50 0.00
N VAL A 35 19.04 -9.13 1.11
CA VAL A 35 18.62 -8.41 2.32
C VAL A 35 19.70 -7.42 2.80
N ARG A 36 20.98 -7.83 2.80
CA ARG A 36 22.08 -6.93 3.19
C ARG A 36 22.21 -5.73 2.26
N LYS A 37 22.10 -5.92 0.95
CA LYS A 37 22.15 -4.84 -0.05
C LYS A 37 20.97 -3.87 0.13
N ASP A 38 19.78 -4.40 0.33
CA ASP A 38 18.57 -3.61 0.53
C ASP A 38 18.66 -2.75 1.80
N LEU A 39 19.17 -3.33 2.90
CA LEU A 39 19.38 -2.60 4.14
C LEU A 39 20.50 -1.56 4.04
N ALA A 40 21.58 -1.87 3.31
CA ALA A 40 22.66 -0.91 3.08
C ALA A 40 22.18 0.35 2.35
N ALA A 41 21.14 0.25 1.49
CA ALA A 41 20.55 1.40 0.84
C ALA A 41 19.92 2.42 1.83
N THR A 42 19.53 1.97 3.02
CA THR A 42 19.02 2.87 4.09
C THR A 42 20.12 3.62 4.84
N GLY A 43 21.40 3.32 4.56
CA GLY A 43 22.55 3.90 5.25
C GLY A 43 22.88 3.26 6.60
N ILE A 44 22.10 2.29 7.08
CA ILE A 44 22.35 1.62 8.35
C ILE A 44 23.52 0.64 8.25
N VAL A 45 24.34 0.57 9.29
CA VAL A 45 25.45 -0.36 9.39
C VAL A 45 25.19 -1.39 10.48
N GLY A 46 25.16 -2.67 10.09
CA GLY A 46 25.04 -3.77 11.05
C GLY A 46 26.34 -4.04 11.81
N ARG A 47 26.21 -4.51 13.05
CA ARG A 47 27.36 -4.91 13.88
C ARG A 47 27.80 -6.34 13.52
N PRO A 48 29.10 -6.59 13.28
CA PRO A 48 29.61 -7.93 12.99
C PRO A 48 29.19 -8.95 14.06
N LYS A 49 28.73 -10.13 13.63
CA LYS A 49 28.26 -11.23 14.49
C LYS A 49 27.03 -10.94 15.37
N VAL A 50 26.58 -9.69 15.46
CA VAL A 50 25.38 -9.29 16.24
C VAL A 50 24.18 -9.06 15.32
N GLY A 51 24.37 -8.38 14.18
CA GLY A 51 23.31 -7.94 13.27
C GLY A 51 22.97 -6.48 13.46
N TYR A 52 21.69 -6.14 13.29
CA TYR A 52 21.17 -4.79 13.38
C TYR A 52 20.38 -4.60 14.67
N ASN A 53 20.54 -3.46 15.33
CA ASN A 53 19.59 -3.02 16.35
C ASN A 53 18.22 -2.79 15.68
N LEU A 54 17.17 -3.36 16.25
CA LEU A 54 15.86 -3.39 15.62
C LEU A 54 15.19 -2.01 15.59
N HIS A 55 15.43 -1.19 16.61
CA HIS A 55 14.90 0.17 16.69
C HIS A 55 15.58 1.06 15.62
N GLU A 56 16.90 1.09 15.62
CA GLU A 56 17.69 1.85 14.65
C GLU A 56 17.37 1.45 13.21
N LEU A 57 17.16 0.14 12.97
CA LEU A 57 16.82 -0.37 11.65
C LEU A 57 15.42 0.06 11.19
N LEU A 58 14.42 0.02 12.09
CA LEU A 58 13.08 0.50 11.77
C LEU A 58 13.09 1.99 11.46
N ASP A 59 13.81 2.80 12.24
CA ASP A 59 13.92 4.25 12.02
C ASP A 59 14.64 4.57 10.69
N ALA A 60 15.69 3.82 10.37
CA ALA A 60 16.39 3.97 9.09
C ALA A 60 15.47 3.62 7.89
N ILE A 61 14.67 2.56 8.00
CA ILE A 61 13.70 2.19 6.96
C ILE A 61 12.61 3.26 6.83
N VAL A 62 12.04 3.74 7.93
CA VAL A 62 11.03 4.82 7.94
C VAL A 62 11.56 6.08 7.29
N THR A 63 12.79 6.47 7.62
CA THR A 63 13.45 7.64 7.04
C THR A 63 13.71 7.46 5.55
N PHE A 64 14.22 6.30 5.15
CA PHE A 64 14.49 6.00 3.73
C PHE A 64 13.22 5.97 2.88
N LEU A 65 12.11 5.48 3.42
CA LEU A 65 10.80 5.45 2.75
C LEU A 65 10.07 6.81 2.79
N GLY A 66 10.61 7.79 3.53
CA GLY A 66 9.96 9.09 3.69
C GLY A 66 8.69 9.07 4.55
N TRP A 67 8.48 8.00 5.31
CA TRP A 67 7.28 7.80 6.14
C TRP A 67 7.25 8.67 7.41
N ASN A 68 8.39 9.25 7.81
CA ASN A 68 8.50 10.27 8.85
C ASN A 68 8.04 11.67 8.38
N ASN A 69 7.80 11.83 7.08
CA ASN A 69 7.36 13.08 6.49
C ASN A 69 5.86 13.03 6.21
N HIS A 70 5.04 13.31 7.23
CA HIS A 70 3.59 13.28 7.10
C HIS A 70 3.10 14.23 6.01
N LYS A 71 2.34 13.68 5.07
CA LYS A 71 1.66 14.41 4.01
C LYS A 71 0.16 14.35 4.26
N ASP A 72 -0.44 15.53 4.34
CA ASP A 72 -1.89 15.63 4.43
C ASP A 72 -2.52 15.29 3.09
N ALA A 73 -3.61 14.53 3.14
CA ALA A 73 -4.32 14.04 1.98
C ALA A 73 -5.84 14.24 2.10
N PHE A 74 -6.49 14.38 0.96
CA PHE A 74 -7.94 14.27 0.82
C PHE A 74 -8.31 12.96 0.13
N LEU A 75 -9.40 12.34 0.57
CA LEU A 75 -9.94 11.14 -0.05
C LEU A 75 -11.23 11.48 -0.81
N ILE A 76 -11.31 11.05 -2.07
CA ILE A 76 -12.45 11.33 -2.96
C ILE A 76 -13.17 10.05 -3.30
N GLY A 77 -14.46 9.98 -2.92
CA GLY A 77 -15.34 8.83 -3.09
C GLY A 77 -15.44 7.99 -1.81
N VAL A 78 -16.50 8.19 -1.01
CA VAL A 78 -16.75 7.44 0.23
C VAL A 78 -17.68 6.25 -0.07
N GLY A 79 -17.23 5.38 -1.00
CA GLY A 79 -17.81 4.05 -1.24
C GLY A 79 -17.20 3.01 -0.29
N HIS A 80 -17.35 1.73 -0.60
CA HIS A 80 -16.79 0.65 0.22
C HIS A 80 -15.25 0.77 0.36
N MET A 81 -14.54 1.01 -0.75
CA MET A 81 -13.10 1.16 -0.74
C MET A 81 -12.66 2.42 0.05
N GLY A 82 -13.27 3.56 -0.24
CA GLY A 82 -12.95 4.82 0.44
C GLY A 82 -13.20 4.73 1.95
N SER A 83 -14.34 4.18 2.36
CA SER A 83 -14.64 3.96 3.78
C SER A 83 -13.63 3.02 4.45
N ALA A 84 -13.24 1.94 3.78
CA ALA A 84 -12.21 1.02 4.31
C ALA A 84 -10.86 1.73 4.49
N LEU A 85 -10.43 2.56 3.54
CA LEU A 85 -9.19 3.32 3.64
C LEU A 85 -9.24 4.39 4.76
N LEU A 86 -10.38 5.06 4.95
CA LEU A 86 -10.56 6.02 6.05
C LEU A 86 -10.41 5.36 7.42
N GLY A 87 -10.86 4.10 7.58
CA GLY A 87 -10.71 3.32 8.80
C GLY A 87 -9.36 2.61 8.94
N TYR A 88 -8.50 2.65 7.93
CA TYR A 88 -7.25 1.92 7.96
C TYR A 88 -6.11 2.77 8.55
N GLU A 89 -5.98 2.76 9.87
CA GLU A 89 -5.00 3.55 10.64
C GLU A 89 -3.54 3.38 10.17
N GLN A 90 -3.21 2.27 9.54
CA GLN A 90 -1.86 2.00 9.07
C GLN A 90 -1.39 2.94 7.96
N ILE A 91 -2.30 3.61 7.24
CA ILE A 91 -1.97 4.63 6.23
C ILE A 91 -1.21 5.78 6.87
N ALA A 92 -1.63 6.22 8.06
CA ALA A 92 -0.94 7.26 8.82
C ALA A 92 0.50 6.85 9.19
N ASN A 93 0.73 5.58 9.50
CA ASN A 93 2.08 5.05 9.79
C ASN A 93 3.00 5.04 8.56
N CYS A 94 2.44 5.16 7.36
CA CYS A 94 3.18 5.28 6.09
C CYS A 94 3.33 6.74 5.63
N GLY A 95 3.11 7.70 6.52
CA GLY A 95 3.34 9.13 6.24
C GLY A 95 2.20 9.82 5.48
N ILE A 96 1.02 9.20 5.34
CA ILE A 96 -0.18 9.81 4.73
C ILE A 96 -1.23 10.03 5.82
N ASN A 97 -1.60 11.28 6.05
CA ASN A 97 -2.65 11.67 6.98
C ASN A 97 -3.90 12.13 6.22
N ILE A 98 -4.96 11.34 6.23
CA ILE A 98 -6.22 11.71 5.57
C ILE A 98 -6.95 12.68 6.48
N LEU A 99 -7.07 13.96 6.06
CA LEU A 99 -7.72 15.02 6.85
C LEU A 99 -9.23 15.00 6.71
N ALA A 100 -9.73 14.75 5.49
CA ALA A 100 -11.13 14.81 5.15
C ALA A 100 -11.44 13.93 3.93
N ALA A 101 -12.71 13.64 3.75
CA ALA A 101 -13.22 12.93 2.58
C ALA A 101 -14.22 13.82 1.80
N PHE A 102 -14.40 13.48 0.53
CA PHE A 102 -15.33 14.16 -0.39
C PHE A 102 -16.16 13.13 -1.13
N ASP A 103 -17.44 13.43 -1.31
CA ASP A 103 -18.35 12.60 -2.10
C ASP A 103 -19.37 13.49 -2.81
N SER A 104 -19.87 13.06 -3.96
CA SER A 104 -20.95 13.75 -4.68
C SER A 104 -22.35 13.32 -4.24
N ASP A 105 -22.45 12.26 -3.44
CA ASP A 105 -23.73 11.76 -2.93
C ASP A 105 -24.22 12.62 -1.76
N PRO A 106 -25.35 13.35 -1.93
CA PRO A 106 -25.89 14.21 -0.86
C PRO A 106 -26.20 13.46 0.44
N ALA A 107 -26.48 12.15 0.36
CA ALA A 107 -26.74 11.32 1.54
C ALA A 107 -25.51 11.11 2.42
N LYS A 108 -24.32 11.28 1.86
CA LYS A 108 -23.03 11.14 2.56
C LYS A 108 -22.45 12.48 2.98
N VAL A 109 -22.73 13.54 2.23
CA VAL A 109 -22.22 14.88 2.52
C VAL A 109 -22.72 15.35 3.88
N GLY A 110 -21.80 15.88 4.69
CA GLY A 110 -22.05 16.33 6.06
C GLY A 110 -21.98 15.22 7.11
N THR A 111 -21.86 13.95 6.71
CA THR A 111 -21.64 12.83 7.65
C THR A 111 -20.19 12.73 8.09
N GLU A 112 -19.93 11.83 9.02
CA GLU A 112 -18.60 11.47 9.49
C GLU A 112 -18.36 9.97 9.30
N VAL A 113 -17.23 9.61 8.71
CA VAL A 113 -16.83 8.22 8.48
C VAL A 113 -15.45 8.01 9.08
N HIS A 114 -15.35 7.10 10.05
CA HIS A 114 -14.12 6.82 10.81
C HIS A 114 -13.43 8.08 11.38
N GLY A 115 -14.22 9.01 11.94
CA GLY A 115 -13.70 10.26 12.50
C GLY A 115 -13.30 11.31 11.46
N LYS A 116 -13.58 11.09 10.17
CA LYS A 116 -13.30 12.04 9.09
C LYS A 116 -14.59 12.59 8.51
N ARG A 117 -14.68 13.92 8.42
CA ARG A 117 -15.84 14.59 7.86
C ARG A 117 -15.91 14.41 6.34
N VAL A 118 -17.10 14.13 5.82
CA VAL A 118 -17.37 14.05 4.38
C VAL A 118 -17.92 15.40 3.90
N PHE A 119 -17.23 16.00 2.94
CA PHE A 119 -17.58 17.28 2.34
C PHE A 119 -18.15 17.07 0.92
N ASP A 120 -18.88 18.06 0.44
CA ASP A 120 -19.28 18.18 -0.95
C ASP A 120 -18.05 18.45 -1.84
N MET A 121 -18.07 17.92 -3.08
CA MET A 121 -16.99 18.12 -4.06
C MET A 121 -16.73 19.59 -4.37
N GLU A 122 -17.75 20.45 -4.30
CA GLU A 122 -17.62 21.90 -4.52
C GLU A 122 -16.63 22.59 -3.54
N LYS A 123 -16.44 22.00 -2.35
CA LYS A 123 -15.52 22.54 -1.32
C LYS A 123 -14.07 22.09 -1.50
N LEU A 124 -13.81 21.16 -2.43
CA LEU A 124 -12.50 20.54 -2.55
C LEU A 124 -11.40 21.58 -2.82
N THR A 125 -11.59 22.42 -3.83
CA THR A 125 -10.60 23.43 -4.23
C THR A 125 -10.30 24.41 -3.11
N ASP A 126 -11.34 24.99 -2.48
CA ASP A 126 -11.16 25.94 -1.36
C ASP A 126 -10.41 25.28 -0.19
N LEU A 127 -10.81 24.08 0.20
CA LEU A 127 -10.16 23.37 1.31
C LEU A 127 -8.73 22.94 0.97
N ALA A 128 -8.45 22.50 -0.26
CA ALA A 128 -7.10 22.13 -0.68
C ALA A 128 -6.13 23.30 -0.56
N TRP A 129 -6.54 24.48 -1.02
CA TRP A 129 -5.75 25.72 -0.92
C TRP A 129 -5.55 26.17 0.53
N ARG A 130 -6.62 26.24 1.30
CA ARG A 130 -6.59 26.73 2.70
C ARG A 130 -5.80 25.85 3.63
N MET A 131 -5.86 24.54 3.42
CA MET A 131 -5.18 23.54 4.26
C MET A 131 -3.82 23.11 3.67
N ASN A 132 -3.43 23.66 2.51
CA ASN A 132 -2.18 23.35 1.83
C ASN A 132 -2.00 21.84 1.58
N VAL A 133 -3.09 21.17 1.15
CA VAL A 133 -3.09 19.74 0.86
C VAL A 133 -2.58 19.51 -0.56
N HIS A 134 -1.66 18.56 -0.71
CA HIS A 134 -1.02 18.25 -2.00
C HIS A 134 -1.20 16.80 -2.43
N VAL A 135 -1.89 15.98 -1.67
CA VAL A 135 -2.15 14.58 -1.99
C VAL A 135 -3.65 14.33 -2.09
N GLY A 136 -4.07 13.69 -3.19
CA GLY A 136 -5.44 13.23 -3.40
C GLY A 136 -5.49 11.71 -3.52
N ILE A 137 -6.47 11.09 -2.85
CA ILE A 137 -6.72 9.64 -2.92
C ILE A 137 -8.03 9.44 -3.66
N ILE A 138 -7.99 8.77 -4.81
CA ILE A 138 -9.15 8.52 -5.67
C ILE A 138 -9.68 7.12 -5.42
N THR A 139 -10.95 7.03 -4.97
CA THR A 139 -11.66 5.77 -4.72
C THR A 139 -13.05 5.75 -5.35
N VAL A 140 -13.23 6.54 -6.41
CA VAL A 140 -14.47 6.61 -7.19
C VAL A 140 -14.52 5.52 -8.26
N PRO A 141 -15.71 5.20 -8.83
CA PRO A 141 -15.81 4.32 -10.00
C PRO A 141 -15.03 4.84 -11.21
N ALA A 142 -14.53 3.92 -12.06
CA ALA A 142 -13.71 4.23 -13.23
C ALA A 142 -14.26 5.39 -14.12
N PRO A 143 -15.57 5.47 -14.43
CA PRO A 143 -16.08 6.55 -15.25
C PRO A 143 -15.90 7.96 -14.67
N ALA A 144 -15.83 8.08 -13.33
CA ALA A 144 -15.64 9.37 -12.65
C ALA A 144 -14.17 9.70 -12.35
N ALA A 145 -13.25 8.74 -12.52
CA ALA A 145 -11.87 8.88 -12.07
C ALA A 145 -11.13 10.02 -12.76
N GLN A 146 -11.30 10.19 -14.08
CA GLN A 146 -10.59 11.24 -14.82
C GLN A 146 -11.07 12.63 -14.42
N SER A 147 -12.37 12.87 -14.35
CA SER A 147 -12.91 14.18 -13.94
C SER A 147 -12.52 14.56 -12.51
N VAL A 148 -12.42 13.58 -11.62
CA VAL A 148 -11.91 13.79 -10.26
C VAL A 148 -10.42 14.13 -10.29
N ALA A 149 -9.62 13.45 -11.12
CA ALA A 149 -8.20 13.73 -11.25
C ALA A 149 -7.97 15.15 -11.79
N ASP A 150 -8.74 15.58 -12.79
CA ASP A 150 -8.67 16.93 -13.36
C ASP A 150 -8.98 17.98 -12.26
N LEU A 151 -10.05 17.78 -11.48
CA LEU A 151 -10.42 18.67 -10.38
C LEU A 151 -9.34 18.73 -9.30
N LEU A 152 -8.71 17.60 -8.96
CA LEU A 152 -7.61 17.55 -8.01
C LEU A 152 -6.41 18.36 -8.51
N VAL A 153 -6.04 18.21 -9.78
CA VAL A 153 -4.94 18.95 -10.40
C VAL A 153 -5.24 20.45 -10.38
N ASP A 154 -6.43 20.86 -10.78
CA ASP A 154 -6.87 22.27 -10.77
C ASP A 154 -6.91 22.86 -9.36
N SER A 155 -7.11 22.01 -8.36
CA SER A 155 -7.08 22.38 -6.93
C SER A 155 -5.67 22.46 -6.32
N GLY A 156 -4.61 22.25 -7.14
CA GLY A 156 -3.22 22.35 -6.70
C GLY A 156 -2.63 21.07 -6.11
N ILE A 157 -3.32 19.93 -6.22
CA ILE A 157 -2.80 18.62 -5.81
C ILE A 157 -1.61 18.24 -6.72
N LYS A 158 -0.55 17.69 -6.11
CA LYS A 158 0.70 17.31 -6.78
C LYS A 158 0.89 15.80 -6.88
N ALA A 159 0.20 15.03 -6.04
CA ALA A 159 0.29 13.59 -6.04
C ALA A 159 -1.10 12.96 -5.90
N ILE A 160 -1.38 11.96 -6.73
CA ILE A 160 -2.65 11.22 -6.75
C ILE A 160 -2.37 9.75 -6.47
N TRP A 161 -3.02 9.20 -5.44
CA TRP A 161 -3.05 7.78 -5.17
C TRP A 161 -4.36 7.21 -5.70
N ASN A 162 -4.30 6.52 -6.82
CA ASN A 162 -5.47 6.10 -7.58
C ASN A 162 -5.82 4.63 -7.33
N PHE A 163 -7.00 4.40 -6.75
CA PHE A 163 -7.59 3.07 -6.56
C PHE A 163 -8.69 2.76 -7.59
N ALA A 164 -9.08 3.74 -8.41
CA ALA A 164 -10.03 3.49 -9.47
C ALA A 164 -9.39 2.63 -10.57
N PRO A 165 -10.10 1.62 -11.13
CA PRO A 165 -9.57 0.80 -12.23
C PRO A 165 -9.59 1.59 -13.56
N ALA A 166 -8.81 2.67 -13.63
CA ALA A 166 -8.71 3.56 -14.78
C ALA A 166 -7.29 4.15 -14.88
N THR A 167 -6.78 4.26 -16.09
CA THR A 167 -5.53 4.98 -16.37
C THR A 167 -5.84 6.47 -16.45
N LEU A 168 -5.25 7.24 -15.53
CA LEU A 168 -5.43 8.69 -15.48
C LEU A 168 -4.46 9.39 -16.42
N LYS A 169 -4.96 10.42 -17.10
CA LYS A 169 -4.16 11.35 -17.89
C LYS A 169 -3.99 12.63 -17.10
N VAL A 170 -2.76 12.97 -16.73
CA VAL A 170 -2.45 14.15 -15.93
C VAL A 170 -1.32 14.97 -16.60
N PRO A 171 -1.21 16.27 -16.31
CA PRO A 171 -0.10 17.09 -16.77
C PRO A 171 1.26 16.60 -16.26
N GLU A 172 2.31 16.96 -16.98
CA GLU A 172 3.68 16.72 -16.53
C GLU A 172 3.93 17.37 -15.17
N GLY A 173 4.61 16.63 -14.27
CA GLY A 173 4.89 17.07 -12.89
C GLY A 173 3.87 16.63 -11.86
N ILE A 174 2.74 16.02 -12.24
CA ILE A 174 1.82 15.37 -11.32
C ILE A 174 2.22 13.91 -11.14
N ILE A 175 2.41 13.50 -9.90
CA ILE A 175 2.75 12.11 -9.55
C ILE A 175 1.45 11.29 -9.46
N VAL A 176 1.38 10.17 -10.18
CA VAL A 176 0.25 9.23 -10.06
C VAL A 176 0.78 7.87 -9.65
N GLN A 177 0.30 7.37 -8.52
CA GLN A 177 0.47 5.99 -8.09
C GLN A 177 -0.84 5.25 -8.30
N ASN A 178 -0.85 4.22 -9.14
CA ASN A 178 -2.02 3.37 -9.34
C ASN A 178 -1.93 2.11 -8.51
N GLU A 179 -3.05 1.75 -7.87
CA GLU A 179 -3.22 0.46 -7.19
C GLU A 179 -4.08 -0.46 -8.04
N ASP A 180 -3.51 -1.61 -8.39
CA ASP A 180 -4.17 -2.63 -9.20
C ASP A 180 -4.09 -3.99 -8.49
N PHE A 181 -5.26 -4.58 -8.23
CA PHE A 181 -5.36 -5.91 -7.61
C PHE A 181 -5.31 -7.05 -8.62
N TYR A 182 -5.56 -6.77 -9.92
CA TYR A 182 -5.64 -7.81 -10.95
C TYR A 182 -4.35 -8.61 -11.13
N PRO A 183 -3.13 -8.03 -11.14
CA PRO A 183 -1.90 -8.80 -11.26
C PRO A 183 -1.73 -9.84 -10.15
N GLY A 184 -2.04 -9.46 -8.91
CA GLY A 184 -1.97 -10.38 -7.77
C GLY A 184 -2.98 -11.54 -7.88
N LEU A 185 -4.21 -11.24 -8.28
CA LEU A 185 -5.24 -12.25 -8.50
C LEU A 185 -4.91 -13.19 -9.67
N ALA A 186 -4.35 -12.66 -10.77
CA ALA A 186 -3.92 -13.49 -11.90
C ALA A 186 -2.81 -14.47 -11.50
N VAL A 187 -1.81 -14.03 -10.73
CA VAL A 187 -0.76 -14.90 -10.21
C VAL A 187 -1.34 -15.97 -9.30
N LEU A 188 -2.27 -15.62 -8.41
CA LEU A 188 -2.93 -16.58 -7.52
C LEU A 188 -3.72 -17.63 -8.32
N SER A 189 -4.53 -17.21 -9.29
CA SER A 189 -5.31 -18.10 -10.15
C SER A 189 -4.41 -19.09 -10.92
N ASN A 190 -3.31 -18.60 -11.50
CA ASN A 190 -2.37 -19.45 -12.22
C ASN A 190 -1.69 -20.48 -11.29
N ARG A 191 -1.35 -20.09 -10.06
CA ARG A 191 -0.77 -21.03 -9.09
C ARG A 191 -1.76 -22.11 -8.66
N ILE A 192 -3.03 -21.77 -8.48
CA ILE A 192 -4.08 -22.73 -8.15
C ILE A 192 -4.28 -23.72 -9.32
N ALA A 193 -4.34 -23.26 -10.57
CA ALA A 193 -4.44 -24.11 -11.74
C ALA A 193 -3.29 -25.12 -11.82
N ALA A 194 -2.04 -24.66 -11.63
CA ALA A 194 -0.87 -25.53 -11.62
C ALA A 194 -0.90 -26.61 -10.53
N LEU A 195 -1.46 -26.32 -9.36
CA LEU A 195 -1.66 -27.32 -8.29
C LEU A 195 -2.68 -28.39 -8.67
N SER A 196 -3.76 -28.00 -9.35
CA SER A 196 -4.81 -28.91 -9.81
C SER A 196 -4.28 -29.87 -10.88
N ASP A 197 -3.45 -29.37 -11.81
CA ASP A 197 -2.83 -30.20 -12.85
C ASP A 197 -1.85 -31.24 -12.27
N HIS A 198 -1.08 -30.88 -11.25
CA HIS A 198 -0.19 -31.82 -10.55
C HIS A 198 -0.97 -32.88 -9.78
N ALA A 199 -2.07 -32.55 -9.14
CA ALA A 199 -2.92 -33.52 -8.44
C ALA A 199 -3.58 -34.51 -9.43
N GLY A 200 -4.05 -34.04 -10.58
CA GLY A 200 -4.60 -34.87 -11.64
C GLY A 200 -3.57 -35.85 -12.23
N SER A 201 -2.31 -35.40 -12.43
CA SER A 201 -1.24 -36.25 -12.94
C SER A 201 -0.80 -37.34 -11.95
N LEU A 202 -0.81 -37.04 -10.64
CA LEU A 202 -0.52 -38.02 -9.59
C LEU A 202 -1.61 -39.08 -9.46
N SER A 203 -2.88 -38.69 -9.54
CA SER A 203 -4.01 -39.64 -9.54
C SER A 203 -4.01 -40.56 -10.75
N GLY A 204 -3.66 -40.03 -11.93
CA GLY A 204 -3.53 -40.83 -13.14
C GLY A 204 -2.38 -41.87 -13.10
N ARG A 205 -1.23 -41.50 -12.50
CA ARG A 205 -0.10 -42.43 -12.31
C ARG A 205 -0.39 -43.50 -11.27
N LEU A 206 -1.10 -43.21 -10.21
CA LEU A 206 -1.54 -44.16 -9.20
C LEU A 206 -2.55 -45.15 -9.79
N ALA A 207 -3.50 -44.70 -10.61
CA ALA A 207 -4.46 -45.59 -11.30
C ALA A 207 -3.76 -46.55 -12.27
N GLN A 208 -2.81 -46.06 -13.07
CA GLN A 208 -2.02 -46.90 -13.99
C GLN A 208 -1.12 -47.93 -13.27
N ALA A 209 -0.60 -47.61 -12.07
CA ALA A 209 0.21 -48.52 -11.29
C ALA A 209 -0.63 -49.66 -10.66
N LEU A 210 -1.89 -49.41 -10.34
CA LEU A 210 -2.82 -50.40 -9.80
C LEU A 210 -3.42 -51.34 -10.86
N ASP A 211 -3.51 -50.88 -12.13
CA ASP A 211 -3.99 -51.69 -13.25
C ASP A 211 -2.90 -52.59 -13.88
N SER A 212 -1.65 -52.52 -13.41
CA SER A 212 -0.49 -53.26 -13.91
C SER A 212 -0.06 -54.44 -13.03
N GLU A 213 -0.81 -54.82 -11.99
CA GLU A 213 -0.71 -56.07 -11.21
C GLU A 213 -1.84 -57.02 -11.58
#